data_bdaf97d65f152763b87992e42d9c6256
#
_entry.id   bdaf97d65f152763b87992e42d9c6256
#
_cell.length_a   1.000
_cell.length_b   1.000
_cell.length_c   1.000
_cell.angle_alpha   90.00
_cell.angle_beta   90.00
_cell.angle_gamma   90.00
#
_symmetry.space_group_name_H-M   'P 1'
#
loop_
_entity.id
_entity.type
_entity.pdbx_description
1 polymer ?
#
loop_
_entity_poly.entity_id
_entity_poly.type
_entity_poly.pdbx_seq_one_letter_code
_entity_poly.pdbx_strand_id
1 'polypeptide(L)'
;MKCKNCKRVIDDDSIFCKWCGERQIRERKKKDEIKVPSPRQLKSGKWNIELRAEGQSITEDTAALCEAKARAIRAGFLEAEKESKCSLTLLQAIDSYLEKNQSLSPSTIRGYECIKKNRFPGKINTKIQDIANWQQEIDEASKTLSPKTVYNSWGLVCTVMRDNHIPLPEVRLPQRIKKDLPWLTYQQILVFVDAVSGSRFEAGALLALHSLRRSEIFGLSWENIDLKKKRIKIQGARVMDKNGDFVYKKTNKNVSSQRTIQIMIPDLYDLLSQRKSAGLPILDCTENSLRGGINLICKKNDLPECGVHGLRRSFASLGFHLGLSELEVQEIGGWSDHNTVHKIYLKLAKEDRLNAENKMTEFYKSSPRS
;
A
#
# COMPACT_ATOMS: atom_id res chain seq x y z
N MET A 1 44.22 16.58 46.29
CA MET A 1 44.13 15.20 46.86
C MET A 1 45.48 14.74 47.46
N LYS A 2 45.51 13.65 48.25
CA LYS A 2 46.79 13.06 48.72
C LYS A 2 47.22 11.92 47.80
N CYS A 3 48.51 11.86 47.45
CA CYS A 3 49.08 10.76 46.66
C CYS A 3 48.84 9.42 47.34
N LYS A 4 48.43 8.40 46.61
CA LYS A 4 48.18 7.04 47.14
C LYS A 4 49.47 6.38 47.64
N ASN A 5 50.65 6.69 47.08
CA ASN A 5 51.93 6.12 47.46
C ASN A 5 52.62 6.93 48.55
N CYS A 6 53.06 8.16 48.27
CA CYS A 6 53.86 8.96 49.21
C CYS A 6 53.07 9.80 50.21
N LYS A 7 51.74 9.81 50.18
CA LYS A 7 50.76 10.52 51.02
C LYS A 7 50.91 12.06 50.97
N ARG A 8 51.77 12.63 50.18
CA ARG A 8 51.92 14.09 50.05
C ARG A 8 50.75 14.70 49.26
N VAL A 9 50.50 15.95 49.55
CA VAL A 9 49.43 16.69 48.87
C VAL A 9 49.84 16.99 47.41
N ILE A 10 48.96 16.69 46.49
CA ILE A 10 49.10 16.96 45.08
C ILE A 10 47.80 17.63 44.60
N ASP A 11 47.87 18.29 43.43
CA ASP A 11 46.68 18.95 42.84
C ASP A 11 45.61 17.90 42.51
N ASP A 12 44.33 18.34 42.61
CA ASP A 12 43.20 17.39 42.50
C ASP A 12 43.02 16.81 41.10
N ASP A 13 43.65 17.39 40.09
CA ASP A 13 43.63 16.98 38.66
C ASP A 13 44.88 16.23 38.23
N SER A 14 45.88 16.06 39.12
CA SER A 14 47.15 15.42 38.81
C SER A 14 46.99 13.93 38.41
N ILE A 15 47.44 13.55 37.22
CA ILE A 15 47.48 12.18 36.71
C ILE A 15 48.67 11.41 37.34
N PHE A 16 49.77 12.14 37.65
CA PHE A 16 50.97 11.59 38.27
C PHE A 16 51.38 12.44 39.52
N CYS A 17 51.89 11.82 40.51
CA CYS A 17 52.40 12.51 41.69
C CYS A 17 53.72 13.24 41.33
N LYS A 18 53.76 14.56 41.48
CA LYS A 18 54.97 15.38 41.24
C LYS A 18 56.13 15.05 42.18
N TRP A 19 55.89 14.35 43.27
CA TRP A 19 56.89 13.99 44.27
C TRP A 19 57.51 12.61 44.16
N CYS A 20 56.73 11.63 43.67
CA CYS A 20 57.21 10.24 43.61
C CYS A 20 56.93 9.59 42.24
N GLY A 21 56.41 10.29 41.26
CA GLY A 21 56.12 9.80 39.91
C GLY A 21 54.95 8.83 39.83
N GLU A 22 54.35 8.41 40.95
CA GLU A 22 53.28 7.40 40.98
C GLU A 22 52.03 7.89 40.25
N ARG A 23 51.48 7.05 39.34
CA ARG A 23 50.26 7.31 38.61
C ARG A 23 49.05 7.30 39.57
N GLN A 24 48.28 8.37 39.58
CA GLN A 24 47.08 8.48 40.37
C GLN A 24 45.88 7.98 39.56
N ILE A 25 45.50 6.71 39.76
CA ILE A 25 44.31 6.15 39.13
C ILE A 25 43.11 6.81 39.84
N ARG A 26 42.42 7.71 39.12
CA ARG A 26 41.10 8.10 39.51
C ARG A 26 40.18 6.91 39.26
N GLU A 27 39.57 6.36 40.27
CA GLU A 27 38.35 5.63 40.10
C GLU A 27 37.33 6.63 39.54
N ARG A 28 37.12 6.56 38.23
CA ARG A 28 35.95 7.24 37.64
C ARG A 28 34.76 6.66 38.34
N LYS A 29 34.10 7.45 39.21
CA LYS A 29 32.73 7.12 39.63
C LYS A 29 31.94 6.93 38.34
N LYS A 30 31.62 5.68 38.01
CA LYS A 30 30.67 5.33 36.96
C LYS A 30 29.33 5.86 37.39
N LYS A 31 29.03 7.09 37.04
CA LYS A 31 27.68 7.58 36.82
C LYS A 31 27.42 7.48 35.32
N ASP A 32 27.43 6.30 34.80
CA ASP A 32 26.71 6.01 33.58
C ASP A 32 25.22 5.85 34.00
N GLU A 33 24.58 6.97 34.31
CA GLU A 33 23.13 7.02 34.31
C GLU A 33 22.70 6.74 32.89
N ILE A 34 22.12 5.53 32.68
CA ILE A 34 21.54 5.15 31.40
C ILE A 34 20.45 6.16 31.06
N LYS A 35 20.77 7.07 30.14
CA LYS A 35 19.82 8.11 29.72
C LYS A 35 18.74 7.48 28.87
N VAL A 36 17.48 7.67 29.23
CA VAL A 36 16.31 7.30 28.46
C VAL A 36 15.52 8.56 28.10
N PRO A 37 14.78 8.57 26.96
CA PRO A 37 13.89 9.68 26.65
C PRO A 37 12.83 9.87 27.74
N SER A 38 12.32 11.08 27.90
CA SER A 38 11.23 11.36 28.83
C SER A 38 9.94 10.71 28.33
N PRO A 39 9.16 10.07 29.24
CA PRO A 39 7.88 9.46 28.88
C PRO A 39 6.85 10.53 28.52
N ARG A 40 6.04 10.26 27.50
CA ARG A 40 4.91 11.11 27.12
C ARG A 40 3.59 10.40 27.40
N GLN A 41 2.58 11.14 27.84
CA GLN A 41 1.25 10.58 28.03
C GLN A 41 0.49 10.47 26.71
N LEU A 42 -0.10 9.31 26.47
CA LEU A 42 -0.96 9.03 25.33
C LEU A 42 -2.41 9.47 25.63
N LYS A 43 -3.22 9.64 24.58
CA LYS A 43 -4.66 9.94 24.72
C LYS A 43 -5.43 8.85 25.50
N SER A 44 -4.90 7.64 25.56
CA SER A 44 -5.44 6.52 26.36
C SER A 44 -5.16 6.61 27.86
N GLY A 45 -4.46 7.67 28.32
CA GLY A 45 -4.02 7.82 29.70
C GLY A 45 -2.72 7.10 30.05
N LYS A 46 -2.24 6.18 29.23
CA LYS A 46 -0.98 5.44 29.42
C LYS A 46 0.23 6.29 29.05
N TRP A 47 1.41 5.89 29.54
CA TRP A 47 2.69 6.54 29.26
C TRP A 47 3.51 5.74 28.25
N ASN A 48 4.21 6.43 27.35
CA ASN A 48 4.99 5.82 26.29
C ASN A 48 6.40 6.41 26.19
N ILE A 49 7.38 5.55 25.92
CA ILE A 49 8.77 5.92 25.55
C ILE A 49 9.13 5.17 24.26
N GLU A 50 9.67 5.89 23.27
CA GLU A 50 10.26 5.32 22.07
C GLU A 50 11.77 5.23 22.20
N LEU A 51 12.32 4.03 22.21
CA LEU A 51 13.74 3.75 22.14
C LEU A 51 14.13 3.53 20.68
N ARG A 52 14.41 4.63 19.95
CA ARG A 52 14.65 4.58 18.49
C ARG A 52 15.86 3.76 18.10
N ALA A 53 16.94 3.81 18.86
CA ALA A 53 18.16 3.06 18.60
C ALA A 53 17.92 1.54 18.76
N GLU A 54 17.05 1.16 19.68
CA GLU A 54 16.70 -0.21 20.00
C GLU A 54 15.46 -0.70 19.20
N GLY A 55 14.82 0.21 18.45
CA GLY A 55 13.63 -0.08 17.64
C GLY A 55 12.40 -0.47 18.47
N GLN A 56 12.31 -0.02 19.74
CA GLN A 56 11.26 -0.43 20.69
C GLN A 56 10.40 0.73 21.15
N SER A 57 9.12 0.43 21.33
CA SER A 57 8.15 1.33 21.96
C SER A 57 7.59 0.67 23.23
N ILE A 58 7.68 1.36 24.34
CA ILE A 58 7.29 0.88 25.66
C ILE A 58 6.08 1.67 26.10
N THR A 59 5.00 0.99 26.48
CA THR A 59 3.76 1.63 26.93
C THR A 59 3.35 1.04 28.28
N GLU A 60 3.19 1.87 29.30
CA GLU A 60 2.89 1.48 30.67
C GLU A 60 1.85 2.41 31.30
N ASP A 61 1.28 1.97 32.44
CA ASP A 61 0.25 2.71 33.14
C ASP A 61 0.80 3.94 33.90
N THR A 62 2.11 3.94 34.25
CA THR A 62 2.77 5.07 34.90
C THR A 62 4.06 5.48 34.22
N ALA A 63 4.40 6.78 34.31
CA ALA A 63 5.65 7.32 33.76
C ALA A 63 6.89 6.64 34.36
N ALA A 64 6.88 6.40 35.70
CA ALA A 64 7.99 5.78 36.41
C ALA A 64 8.25 4.34 35.95
N LEU A 65 7.19 3.55 35.70
CA LEU A 65 7.30 2.18 35.23
C LEU A 65 7.82 2.14 33.77
N CYS A 66 7.37 3.08 32.95
CA CYS A 66 7.83 3.23 31.57
C CYS A 66 9.34 3.56 31.53
N GLU A 67 9.82 4.50 32.35
CA GLU A 67 11.25 4.82 32.49
C GLU A 67 12.07 3.64 33.03
N ALA A 68 11.60 2.95 34.06
CA ALA A 68 12.29 1.82 34.66
C ALA A 68 12.50 0.71 33.62
N LYS A 69 11.48 0.37 32.83
CA LYS A 69 11.59 -0.61 31.75
C LYS A 69 12.53 -0.14 30.63
N ALA A 70 12.47 1.14 30.25
CA ALA A 70 13.37 1.69 29.26
C ALA A 70 14.84 1.64 29.70
N ARG A 71 15.11 1.94 30.96
CA ARG A 71 16.47 1.81 31.54
C ARG A 71 16.93 0.36 31.61
N ALA A 72 16.05 -0.57 31.97
CA ALA A 72 16.36 -1.99 32.04
C ALA A 72 16.69 -2.56 30.64
N ILE A 73 15.95 -2.16 29.60
CA ILE A 73 16.22 -2.55 28.22
C ILE A 73 17.60 -2.03 27.77
N ARG A 74 17.91 -0.74 28.01
CA ARG A 74 19.22 -0.18 27.71
C ARG A 74 20.37 -0.79 28.52
N ALA A 75 20.08 -1.27 29.72
CA ALA A 75 21.05 -1.98 30.56
C ALA A 75 21.24 -3.45 30.16
N GLY A 76 20.50 -3.96 29.16
CA GLY A 76 20.59 -5.37 28.75
C GLY A 76 19.91 -6.35 29.69
N PHE A 77 19.23 -5.88 30.77
CA PHE A 77 18.60 -6.76 31.75
C PHE A 77 17.29 -7.41 31.26
N LEU A 78 16.64 -6.85 30.22
CA LEU A 78 15.42 -7.37 29.63
C LEU A 78 15.63 -8.10 28.30
N GLU A 79 16.88 -8.27 27.84
CA GLU A 79 17.17 -9.08 26.66
C GLU A 79 16.77 -10.56 26.85
N ALA A 80 16.73 -11.05 28.09
CA ALA A 80 16.26 -12.39 28.41
C ALA A 80 14.77 -12.64 28.11
N GLU A 81 13.92 -11.63 28.13
CA GLU A 81 12.51 -11.76 27.70
C GLU A 81 12.34 -11.78 26.18
N LYS A 82 13.33 -11.30 25.43
CA LYS A 82 13.35 -11.40 23.94
C LYS A 82 13.71 -12.79 23.43
N GLU A 83 14.27 -13.65 24.26
CA GLU A 83 14.54 -15.04 23.94
C GLU A 83 13.41 -16.01 24.25
N SER A 84 12.15 -15.62 24.14
CA SER A 84 11.12 -16.59 23.79
C SER A 84 11.36 -16.99 22.33
N LYS A 85 12.31 -17.92 22.15
CA LYS A 85 12.66 -18.44 20.83
C LYS A 85 11.37 -18.87 20.15
N CYS A 86 10.95 -18.11 19.14
CA CYS A 86 9.79 -18.49 18.33
C CYS A 86 10.07 -19.85 17.73
N SER A 87 9.50 -20.91 18.30
CA SER A 87 9.72 -22.29 17.86
C SER A 87 9.00 -22.60 16.55
N LEU A 88 8.16 -21.67 16.06
CA LEU A 88 7.34 -21.85 14.88
C LEU A 88 8.17 -21.87 13.60
N THR A 89 7.83 -22.80 12.72
CA THR A 89 8.32 -22.72 11.33
C THR A 89 7.70 -21.52 10.60
N LEU A 90 8.29 -21.11 9.48
CA LEU A 90 7.73 -20.05 8.64
C LEU A 90 6.28 -20.39 8.24
N LEU A 91 5.99 -21.65 7.90
CA LEU A 91 4.64 -22.12 7.60
C LEU A 91 3.70 -21.89 8.78
N GLN A 92 4.04 -22.42 9.95
CA GLN A 92 3.22 -22.29 11.16
C GLN A 92 3.00 -20.83 11.59
N ALA A 93 4.03 -19.99 11.43
CA ALA A 93 3.91 -18.58 11.75
C ALA A 93 2.98 -17.84 10.77
N ILE A 94 2.98 -18.19 9.48
CA ILE A 94 2.01 -17.66 8.50
C ILE A 94 0.60 -18.14 8.84
N ASP A 95 0.41 -19.41 9.16
CA ASP A 95 -0.90 -19.96 9.52
C ASP A 95 -1.47 -19.30 10.77
N SER A 96 -0.68 -19.20 11.83
CA SER A 96 -1.07 -18.50 13.06
C SER A 96 -1.44 -17.04 12.79
N TYR A 97 -0.68 -16.33 11.94
CA TYR A 97 -1.01 -14.97 11.55
C TYR A 97 -2.34 -14.88 10.80
N LEU A 98 -2.62 -15.80 9.89
CA LEU A 98 -3.89 -15.83 9.15
C LEU A 98 -5.08 -16.16 10.05
N GLU A 99 -4.92 -17.07 11.00
CA GLU A 99 -5.94 -17.42 11.99
C GLU A 99 -6.30 -16.26 12.92
N LYS A 100 -5.30 -15.51 13.40
CA LYS A 100 -5.49 -14.31 14.23
C LYS A 100 -6.16 -13.17 13.46
N ASN A 101 -5.95 -13.09 12.13
CA ASN A 101 -6.36 -11.94 11.32
C ASN A 101 -7.49 -12.29 10.32
N GLN A 102 -8.57 -12.91 10.78
CA GLN A 102 -9.72 -13.32 9.96
C GLN A 102 -10.47 -12.13 9.31
N SER A 103 -10.26 -10.91 9.81
CA SER A 103 -10.81 -9.67 9.25
C SER A 103 -10.14 -9.21 7.95
N LEU A 104 -9.04 -9.86 7.54
CA LEU A 104 -8.37 -9.57 6.28
C LEU A 104 -9.29 -9.81 5.08
N SER A 105 -9.05 -9.06 3.99
CA SER A 105 -9.87 -9.26 2.79
C SER A 105 -9.63 -10.64 2.19
N PRO A 106 -10.67 -11.32 1.62
CA PRO A 106 -10.50 -12.61 0.99
C PRO A 106 -9.38 -12.66 -0.05
N SER A 107 -9.23 -11.58 -0.83
CA SER A 107 -8.13 -11.45 -1.81
C SER A 107 -6.75 -11.31 -1.16
N THR A 108 -6.64 -10.73 0.03
CA THR A 108 -5.39 -10.65 0.79
C THR A 108 -5.02 -12.04 1.33
N ILE A 109 -5.99 -12.73 1.94
CA ILE A 109 -5.82 -14.10 2.43
C ILE A 109 -5.36 -15.01 1.28
N ARG A 110 -6.05 -14.95 0.12
CA ARG A 110 -5.65 -15.68 -1.09
C ARG A 110 -4.23 -15.37 -1.53
N GLY A 111 -3.83 -14.10 -1.48
CA GLY A 111 -2.46 -13.69 -1.80
C GLY A 111 -1.44 -14.31 -0.85
N TYR A 112 -1.72 -14.35 0.45
CA TYR A 112 -0.86 -14.94 1.46
C TYR A 112 -0.79 -16.47 1.35
N GLU A 113 -1.91 -17.13 1.08
CA GLU A 113 -1.94 -18.57 0.79
C GLU A 113 -1.12 -18.92 -0.47
N CYS A 114 -1.19 -18.07 -1.50
CA CYS A 114 -0.36 -18.26 -2.69
C CYS A 114 1.13 -18.11 -2.38
N ILE A 115 1.51 -17.15 -1.51
CA ILE A 115 2.90 -16.98 -1.06
C ILE A 115 3.33 -18.20 -0.24
N LYS A 116 2.52 -18.63 0.73
CA LYS A 116 2.76 -19.81 1.56
C LYS A 116 3.04 -21.06 0.71
N LYS A 117 2.23 -21.28 -0.32
CA LYS A 117 2.33 -22.47 -1.19
C LYS A 117 3.51 -22.44 -2.15
N ASN A 118 3.86 -21.26 -2.68
CA ASN A 118 4.74 -21.18 -3.86
C ASN A 118 6.05 -20.40 -3.61
N ARG A 119 6.30 -19.91 -2.39
CA ARG A 119 7.49 -19.09 -2.10
C ARG A 119 8.30 -19.71 -0.99
N PHE A 120 9.59 -19.46 -1.02
CA PHE A 120 10.54 -19.97 -0.03
C PHE A 120 10.48 -21.49 0.19
N PRO A 121 10.46 -22.33 -0.87
CA PRO A 121 10.19 -23.77 -0.74
C PRO A 121 11.23 -24.47 0.16
N GLY A 122 12.49 -24.02 0.15
CA GLY A 122 13.54 -24.58 1.00
C GLY A 122 13.51 -24.07 2.45
N LYS A 123 12.69 -23.06 2.78
CA LYS A 123 12.66 -22.42 4.11
C LYS A 123 11.30 -22.48 4.78
N ILE A 124 10.26 -22.89 4.07
CA ILE A 124 8.89 -22.86 4.60
C ILE A 124 8.73 -23.71 5.87
N ASN A 125 9.44 -24.82 5.99
CA ASN A 125 9.45 -25.71 7.15
C ASN A 125 10.61 -25.44 8.13
N THR A 126 11.43 -24.41 7.89
CA THR A 126 12.49 -23.99 8.80
C THR A 126 11.93 -23.06 9.86
N LYS A 127 12.41 -23.16 11.10
CA LYS A 127 12.02 -22.19 12.14
C LYS A 127 12.37 -20.78 11.67
N ILE A 128 11.40 -19.87 11.75
CA ILE A 128 11.52 -18.54 11.15
C ILE A 128 12.72 -17.75 11.70
N GLN A 129 13.06 -17.94 12.97
CA GLN A 129 14.23 -17.32 13.60
C GLN A 129 15.58 -17.92 13.17
N ASP A 130 15.59 -19.18 12.71
CA ASP A 130 16.81 -19.91 12.33
C ASP A 130 17.17 -19.68 10.84
N ILE A 131 16.35 -18.94 10.11
CA ILE A 131 16.64 -18.58 8.70
C ILE A 131 17.66 -17.44 8.69
N ALA A 132 18.94 -17.83 8.61
CA ALA A 132 20.07 -16.89 8.76
C ALA A 132 20.26 -15.94 7.56
N ASN A 133 19.97 -16.38 6.34
CA ASN A 133 20.32 -15.63 5.12
C ASN A 133 19.08 -15.32 4.25
N TRP A 134 18.29 -14.34 4.69
CA TRP A 134 17.15 -13.87 3.91
C TRP A 134 17.54 -13.18 2.60
N GLN A 135 18.73 -12.58 2.52
CA GLN A 135 19.20 -11.97 1.28
C GLN A 135 19.33 -13.01 0.17
N GLN A 136 19.88 -14.17 0.46
CA GLN A 136 19.99 -15.25 -0.52
C GLN A 136 18.62 -15.70 -1.04
N GLU A 137 17.61 -15.84 -0.18
CA GLU A 137 16.25 -16.20 -0.58
C GLU A 137 15.61 -15.14 -1.48
N ILE A 138 15.88 -13.85 -1.21
CA ILE A 138 15.42 -12.73 -2.04
C ILE A 138 16.13 -12.71 -3.39
N ASP A 139 17.42 -12.94 -3.41
CA ASP A 139 18.24 -12.96 -4.64
C ASP A 139 17.81 -14.13 -5.55
N GLU A 140 17.60 -15.31 -4.98
CA GLU A 140 17.06 -16.48 -5.70
C GLU A 140 15.66 -16.18 -6.26
N ALA A 141 14.75 -15.66 -5.44
CA ALA A 141 13.41 -15.28 -5.89
C ALA A 141 13.45 -14.21 -6.99
N SER A 142 14.41 -13.30 -6.94
CA SER A 142 14.55 -12.19 -7.92
C SER A 142 14.99 -12.66 -9.31
N LYS A 143 15.58 -13.86 -9.43
CA LYS A 143 15.97 -14.44 -10.73
C LYS A 143 14.74 -14.81 -11.59
N THR A 144 13.64 -15.20 -10.96
CA THR A 144 12.46 -15.76 -11.65
C THR A 144 11.19 -14.94 -11.48
N LEU A 145 11.10 -14.11 -10.44
CA LEU A 145 9.91 -13.37 -10.08
C LEU A 145 10.03 -11.87 -10.39
N SER A 146 8.88 -11.26 -10.66
CA SER A 146 8.85 -9.80 -10.79
C SER A 146 9.22 -9.12 -9.47
N PRO A 147 9.87 -7.92 -9.50
CA PRO A 147 10.19 -7.17 -8.28
C PRO A 147 8.97 -6.98 -7.36
N LYS A 148 7.80 -6.71 -7.92
CA LYS A 148 6.56 -6.56 -7.14
C LYS A 148 6.19 -7.85 -6.39
N THR A 149 6.37 -9.00 -7.01
CA THR A 149 6.09 -10.31 -6.38
C THR A 149 7.04 -10.55 -5.22
N VAL A 150 8.34 -10.28 -5.41
CA VAL A 150 9.34 -10.39 -4.35
C VAL A 150 9.00 -9.48 -3.17
N TYR A 151 8.66 -8.21 -3.43
CA TYR A 151 8.22 -7.28 -2.39
C TYR A 151 6.99 -7.76 -1.61
N ASN A 152 6.00 -8.32 -2.31
CA ASN A 152 4.79 -8.83 -1.64
C ASN A 152 5.11 -10.04 -0.77
N SER A 153 5.97 -10.95 -1.26
CA SER A 153 6.41 -12.13 -0.51
C SER A 153 7.20 -11.73 0.73
N TRP A 154 8.17 -10.83 0.57
CA TRP A 154 8.94 -10.30 1.68
C TRP A 154 8.09 -9.52 2.68
N GLY A 155 7.12 -8.75 2.19
CA GLY A 155 6.17 -8.02 3.03
C GLY A 155 5.36 -8.93 3.96
N LEU A 156 4.96 -10.12 3.51
CA LEU A 156 4.32 -11.11 4.38
C LEU A 156 5.29 -11.63 5.44
N VAL A 157 6.53 -11.98 5.06
CA VAL A 157 7.56 -12.43 6.01
C VAL A 157 7.81 -11.37 7.08
N CYS A 158 8.02 -10.11 6.70
CA CYS A 158 8.18 -9.02 7.65
C CYS A 158 6.99 -8.87 8.61
N THR A 159 5.77 -9.04 8.09
CA THR A 159 4.56 -8.95 8.90
C THR A 159 4.51 -10.06 9.94
N VAL A 160 4.81 -11.29 9.51
CA VAL A 160 4.82 -12.46 10.39
C VAL A 160 5.96 -12.39 11.42
N MET A 161 7.13 -11.90 11.02
CA MET A 161 8.25 -11.68 11.96
C MET A 161 7.89 -10.67 13.04
N ARG A 162 7.24 -9.54 12.66
CA ARG A 162 6.76 -8.55 13.64
C ARG A 162 5.69 -9.12 14.58
N ASP A 163 4.75 -9.91 14.07
CA ASP A 163 3.70 -10.56 14.89
C ASP A 163 4.30 -11.51 15.93
N ASN A 164 5.47 -12.10 15.64
CA ASN A 164 6.19 -13.01 16.53
C ASN A 164 7.37 -12.33 17.25
N HIS A 165 7.46 -11.00 17.24
CA HIS A 165 8.52 -10.21 17.89
C HIS A 165 9.95 -10.57 17.45
N ILE A 166 10.13 -11.07 16.22
CA ILE A 166 11.42 -11.40 15.65
C ILE A 166 12.02 -10.17 14.98
N PRO A 167 13.27 -9.80 15.26
CA PRO A 167 13.94 -8.68 14.59
C PRO A 167 13.98 -8.86 13.08
N LEU A 168 13.70 -7.77 12.34
CA LEU A 168 13.77 -7.82 10.89
C LEU A 168 15.22 -7.74 10.41
N PRO A 169 15.67 -8.68 9.56
CA PRO A 169 16.98 -8.60 8.96
C PRO A 169 17.04 -7.47 7.94
N GLU A 170 18.19 -6.85 7.81
CA GLU A 170 18.46 -5.92 6.73
C GLU A 170 18.61 -6.68 5.41
N VAL A 171 17.80 -6.33 4.41
CA VAL A 171 17.82 -6.94 3.08
C VAL A 171 17.72 -5.89 1.98
N ARG A 172 18.34 -6.15 0.85
CA ARG A 172 18.23 -5.35 -0.36
C ARG A 172 17.20 -5.99 -1.27
N LEU A 173 16.15 -5.25 -1.58
CA LEU A 173 15.08 -5.69 -2.48
C LEU A 173 15.37 -5.24 -3.92
N PRO A 174 14.91 -6.00 -4.93
CA PRO A 174 15.11 -5.65 -6.33
C PRO A 174 14.44 -4.31 -6.68
N GLN A 175 15.08 -3.53 -7.55
CA GLN A 175 14.55 -2.23 -7.95
C GLN A 175 13.18 -2.37 -8.65
N ARG A 176 12.20 -1.60 -8.20
CA ARG A 176 10.88 -1.54 -8.84
C ARG A 176 10.92 -0.58 -10.03
N ILE A 177 10.79 -1.13 -11.22
CA ILE A 177 10.55 -0.33 -12.42
C ILE A 177 9.05 0.00 -12.46
N LYS A 178 8.71 1.28 -12.36
CA LYS A 178 7.32 1.75 -12.52
C LYS A 178 6.94 1.60 -13.98
N LYS A 179 6.06 0.65 -14.30
CA LYS A 179 5.45 0.56 -15.62
C LYS A 179 4.39 1.66 -15.74
N ASP A 180 4.48 2.44 -16.79
CA ASP A 180 3.42 3.36 -17.16
C ASP A 180 2.27 2.51 -17.73
N LEU A 181 1.14 2.53 -17.02
CA LEU A 181 -0.01 1.73 -17.45
C LEU A 181 -0.85 2.57 -18.42
N PRO A 182 -1.12 2.07 -19.62
CA PRO A 182 -1.81 2.82 -20.65
C PRO A 182 -3.25 3.18 -20.25
N TRP A 183 -3.73 4.27 -20.79
CA TRP A 183 -5.12 4.69 -20.82
C TRP A 183 -5.42 5.32 -22.18
N LEU A 184 -6.69 5.55 -22.46
CA LEU A 184 -7.14 6.17 -23.71
C LEU A 184 -7.24 7.70 -23.56
N THR A 185 -6.79 8.42 -24.58
CA THR A 185 -7.03 9.86 -24.72
C THR A 185 -8.49 10.11 -25.11
N TYR A 186 -8.92 11.37 -25.13
CA TYR A 186 -10.29 11.75 -25.51
C TYR A 186 -10.69 11.16 -26.88
N GLN A 187 -9.89 11.36 -27.91
CA GLN A 187 -10.20 10.84 -29.26
C GLN A 187 -10.24 9.31 -29.27
N GLN A 188 -9.33 8.67 -28.57
CA GLN A 188 -9.27 7.21 -28.46
C GLN A 188 -10.47 6.62 -27.71
N ILE A 189 -11.04 7.36 -26.73
CA ILE A 189 -12.27 6.96 -26.04
C ILE A 189 -13.45 6.90 -27.04
N LEU A 190 -13.58 7.88 -27.92
CA LEU A 190 -14.65 7.89 -28.90
C LEU A 190 -14.55 6.69 -29.87
N VAL A 191 -13.35 6.43 -30.38
CA VAL A 191 -13.08 5.24 -31.23
C VAL A 191 -13.39 3.95 -30.48
N PHE A 192 -13.01 3.87 -29.20
CA PHE A 192 -13.23 2.68 -28.39
C PHE A 192 -14.73 2.44 -28.09
N VAL A 193 -15.49 3.49 -27.80
CA VAL A 193 -16.95 3.38 -27.54
C VAL A 193 -17.67 2.85 -28.78
N ASP A 194 -17.34 3.36 -29.96
CA ASP A 194 -17.87 2.85 -31.23
C ASP A 194 -17.46 1.38 -31.47
N ALA A 195 -16.20 1.07 -31.28
CA ALA A 195 -15.67 -0.27 -31.54
C ALA A 195 -16.15 -1.35 -30.55
N VAL A 196 -16.57 -0.99 -29.33
CA VAL A 196 -17.09 -1.93 -28.34
C VAL A 196 -18.59 -2.16 -28.49
N SER A 197 -19.29 -1.29 -29.20
CA SER A 197 -20.74 -1.34 -29.40
C SER A 197 -21.19 -2.68 -30.00
N GLY A 198 -22.29 -3.23 -29.52
CA GLY A 198 -22.84 -4.52 -29.92
C GLY A 198 -22.02 -5.73 -29.48
N SER A 199 -20.84 -5.55 -28.85
CA SER A 199 -20.05 -6.68 -28.37
C SER A 199 -20.56 -7.16 -27.00
N ARG A 200 -20.33 -8.44 -26.70
CA ARG A 200 -20.62 -9.00 -25.36
C ARG A 200 -19.86 -8.30 -24.21
N PHE A 201 -18.86 -7.50 -24.52
CA PHE A 201 -18.03 -6.79 -23.56
C PHE A 201 -18.51 -5.36 -23.30
N GLU A 202 -19.45 -4.85 -24.09
CA GLU A 202 -19.88 -3.45 -24.10
C GLU A 202 -20.31 -2.97 -22.71
N ALA A 203 -21.24 -3.65 -22.05
CA ALA A 203 -21.69 -3.25 -20.72
C ALA A 203 -20.55 -3.14 -19.71
N GLY A 204 -19.66 -4.14 -19.67
CA GLY A 204 -18.52 -4.16 -18.76
C GLY A 204 -17.47 -3.09 -19.08
N ALA A 205 -17.25 -2.79 -20.34
CA ALA A 205 -16.31 -1.77 -20.82
C ALA A 205 -16.84 -0.34 -20.55
N LEU A 206 -18.12 -0.09 -20.83
CA LEU A 206 -18.74 1.20 -20.52
C LEU A 206 -18.82 1.47 -19.02
N LEU A 207 -19.10 0.44 -18.19
CA LEU A 207 -19.01 0.55 -16.73
C LEU A 207 -17.58 0.87 -16.26
N ALA A 208 -16.56 0.32 -16.93
CA ALA A 208 -15.16 0.67 -16.63
C ALA A 208 -14.83 2.12 -17.00
N LEU A 209 -15.32 2.61 -18.15
CA LEU A 209 -15.24 4.03 -18.53
C LEU A 209 -16.01 4.95 -17.58
N HIS A 210 -17.05 4.45 -16.91
CA HIS A 210 -17.72 5.11 -15.78
C HIS A 210 -16.92 5.06 -14.48
N SER A 211 -15.66 4.74 -14.52
CA SER A 211 -14.74 4.66 -13.38
C SER A 211 -14.97 3.50 -12.40
N LEU A 212 -15.77 2.50 -12.71
CA LEU A 212 -15.93 1.34 -11.82
C LEU A 212 -14.65 0.47 -11.80
N ARG A 213 -14.33 -0.05 -10.62
CA ARG A 213 -13.28 -1.06 -10.51
C ARG A 213 -13.79 -2.40 -11.04
N ARG A 214 -12.88 -3.25 -11.55
CA ARG A 214 -13.26 -4.59 -12.03
C ARG A 214 -14.13 -5.35 -11.05
N SER A 215 -13.73 -5.38 -9.78
CA SER A 215 -14.48 -6.08 -8.72
C SER A 215 -15.84 -5.43 -8.41
N GLU A 216 -16.00 -4.12 -8.61
CA GLU A 216 -17.27 -3.40 -8.49
C GLU A 216 -18.19 -3.76 -9.65
N ILE A 217 -17.68 -3.77 -10.91
CA ILE A 217 -18.44 -4.17 -12.12
C ILE A 217 -19.05 -5.56 -11.94
N PHE A 218 -18.25 -6.54 -11.53
CA PHE A 218 -18.72 -7.92 -11.34
C PHE A 218 -19.49 -8.14 -10.05
N GLY A 219 -19.50 -7.16 -9.15
CA GLY A 219 -20.31 -7.15 -7.93
C GLY A 219 -21.67 -6.45 -8.09
N LEU A 220 -21.99 -5.89 -9.27
CA LEU A 220 -23.29 -5.24 -9.50
C LEU A 220 -24.42 -6.27 -9.61
N SER A 221 -25.55 -5.93 -9.02
CA SER A 221 -26.84 -6.57 -9.24
C SER A 221 -27.85 -5.55 -9.76
N TRP A 222 -28.99 -6.02 -10.28
CA TRP A 222 -30.04 -5.11 -10.76
C TRP A 222 -30.63 -4.21 -9.65
N GLU A 223 -30.52 -4.65 -8.38
CA GLU A 223 -30.91 -3.83 -7.22
C GLU A 223 -30.04 -2.59 -7.03
N ASN A 224 -28.83 -2.62 -7.56
CA ASN A 224 -27.89 -1.51 -7.52
C ASN A 224 -28.15 -0.44 -8.60
N ILE A 225 -29.03 -0.73 -9.58
CA ILE A 225 -29.24 0.12 -10.75
C ILE A 225 -30.66 0.67 -10.75
N ASP A 226 -30.77 1.97 -10.47
CA ASP A 226 -32.02 2.73 -10.58
C ASP A 226 -32.08 3.41 -11.96
N LEU A 227 -32.72 2.75 -12.92
CA LEU A 227 -32.87 3.26 -14.27
C LEU A 227 -33.77 4.50 -14.31
N LYS A 228 -34.78 4.62 -13.42
CA LYS A 228 -35.67 5.80 -13.38
C LYS A 228 -34.91 7.06 -13.01
N LYS A 229 -34.00 6.95 -12.03
CA LYS A 229 -33.12 8.05 -11.58
C LYS A 229 -31.80 8.12 -12.33
N LYS A 230 -31.55 7.21 -13.27
CA LYS A 230 -30.28 7.05 -13.99
C LYS A 230 -29.07 6.97 -13.06
N ARG A 231 -29.12 6.13 -12.01
CA ARG A 231 -28.09 6.02 -10.97
C ARG A 231 -27.65 4.58 -10.74
N ILE A 232 -26.38 4.42 -10.43
CA ILE A 232 -25.76 3.16 -10.01
C ILE A 232 -25.23 3.34 -8.60
N LYS A 233 -25.67 2.49 -7.67
CA LYS A 233 -25.20 2.47 -6.28
C LYS A 233 -24.12 1.41 -6.13
N ILE A 234 -22.90 1.84 -5.85
CA ILE A 234 -21.76 0.94 -5.66
C ILE A 234 -21.62 0.67 -4.17
N GLN A 235 -21.91 -0.57 -3.74
CA GLN A 235 -21.97 -0.95 -2.32
C GLN A 235 -21.01 -2.06 -1.93
N GLY A 236 -20.45 -2.75 -2.90
CA GLY A 236 -19.58 -3.89 -2.66
C GLY A 236 -18.78 -4.30 -3.88
N ALA A 237 -18.05 -5.37 -3.73
CA ALA A 237 -17.17 -5.89 -4.76
C ALA A 237 -17.19 -7.42 -4.75
N ARG A 238 -17.16 -8.03 -5.94
CA ARG A 238 -16.94 -9.46 -6.10
C ARG A 238 -15.43 -9.72 -6.12
N VAL A 239 -14.98 -10.56 -5.21
CA VAL A 239 -13.55 -10.90 -5.06
C VAL A 239 -13.40 -12.41 -4.98
N MET A 240 -12.25 -12.92 -5.39
CA MET A 240 -11.95 -14.34 -5.31
C MET A 240 -11.34 -14.66 -3.95
N ASP A 241 -11.85 -15.67 -3.27
CA ASP A 241 -11.35 -16.16 -2.00
C ASP A 241 -10.14 -17.13 -2.15
N LYS A 242 -9.69 -17.72 -1.05
CA LYS A 242 -8.55 -18.66 -1.02
C LYS A 242 -8.81 -19.95 -1.80
N ASN A 243 -10.07 -20.39 -1.91
CA ASN A 243 -10.47 -21.61 -2.60
C ASN A 243 -10.63 -21.39 -4.12
N GLY A 244 -10.62 -20.12 -4.57
CA GLY A 244 -10.89 -19.75 -5.96
C GLY A 244 -12.35 -19.43 -6.23
N ASP A 245 -13.19 -19.42 -5.20
CA ASP A 245 -14.59 -19.07 -5.30
C ASP A 245 -14.80 -17.57 -5.28
N PHE A 246 -15.83 -17.12 -6.01
CA PHE A 246 -16.19 -15.71 -6.02
C PHE A 246 -17.12 -15.39 -4.85
N VAL A 247 -16.67 -14.52 -3.96
CA VAL A 247 -17.46 -14.04 -2.82
C VAL A 247 -17.77 -12.56 -2.96
N TYR A 248 -18.99 -12.19 -2.57
CA TYR A 248 -19.39 -10.79 -2.50
C TYR A 248 -18.91 -10.17 -1.19
N LYS A 249 -18.10 -9.14 -1.28
CA LYS A 249 -17.62 -8.37 -0.14
C LYS A 249 -18.33 -7.03 -0.08
N LYS A 250 -19.13 -6.81 0.96
CA LYS A 250 -19.57 -5.46 1.30
C LYS A 250 -18.33 -4.66 1.68
N THR A 251 -18.01 -3.62 0.93
CA THR A 251 -16.80 -2.81 1.14
C THR A 251 -16.96 -1.96 2.38
N ASN A 252 -16.57 -2.50 3.52
CA ASN A 252 -16.55 -1.75 4.79
C ASN A 252 -15.18 -1.10 5.08
N LYS A 253 -14.21 -1.22 4.17
CA LYS A 253 -12.82 -0.79 4.45
C LYS A 253 -12.61 0.73 4.34
N ASN A 254 -13.37 1.43 3.52
CA ASN A 254 -13.35 2.89 3.40
C ASN A 254 -14.75 3.38 3.08
N VAL A 255 -15.24 4.36 3.81
CA VAL A 255 -16.52 5.07 3.55
C VAL A 255 -16.57 5.59 2.11
N SER A 256 -15.43 6.00 1.55
CA SER A 256 -15.26 6.46 0.16
C SER A 256 -15.49 5.40 -0.93
N SER A 257 -15.60 4.12 -0.56
CA SER A 257 -15.85 3.04 -1.54
C SER A 257 -17.34 2.85 -1.83
N GLN A 258 -18.23 3.32 -0.96
CA GLN A 258 -19.66 3.34 -1.20
C GLN A 258 -20.03 4.69 -1.81
N ARG A 259 -20.53 4.66 -3.03
CA ARG A 259 -20.92 5.87 -3.75
C ARG A 259 -22.09 5.59 -4.68
N THR A 260 -22.82 6.63 -5.00
CA THR A 260 -23.84 6.59 -6.04
C THR A 260 -23.37 7.49 -7.17
N ILE A 261 -23.30 6.93 -8.37
CA ILE A 261 -22.91 7.66 -9.58
C ILE A 261 -24.09 7.78 -10.51
N GLN A 262 -24.11 8.86 -11.29
CA GLN A 262 -25.08 9.03 -12.36
C GLN A 262 -24.62 8.25 -13.59
N ILE A 263 -25.53 7.64 -14.33
CA ILE A 263 -25.22 7.04 -15.65
C ILE A 263 -25.08 8.18 -16.64
N MET A 264 -23.83 8.47 -17.02
CA MET A 264 -23.47 9.61 -17.88
C MET A 264 -23.34 9.22 -19.37
N ILE A 265 -23.10 7.94 -19.66
CA ILE A 265 -22.97 7.42 -21.02
C ILE A 265 -24.36 6.97 -21.49
N PRO A 266 -24.96 7.63 -22.53
CA PRO A 266 -26.30 7.28 -23.02
C PRO A 266 -26.40 5.82 -23.45
N ASP A 267 -25.42 5.33 -24.23
CA ASP A 267 -25.41 3.97 -24.73
C ASP A 267 -25.42 2.92 -23.61
N LEU A 268 -24.73 3.20 -22.49
CA LEU A 268 -24.81 2.36 -21.30
C LEU A 268 -26.22 2.33 -20.69
N TYR A 269 -26.89 3.48 -20.63
CA TYR A 269 -28.25 3.55 -20.11
C TYR A 269 -29.22 2.73 -20.98
N ASP A 270 -29.15 2.88 -22.30
CA ASP A 270 -30.02 2.18 -23.25
C ASP A 270 -29.74 0.68 -23.22
N LEU A 271 -28.49 0.27 -23.22
CA LEU A 271 -28.07 -1.12 -23.10
C LEU A 271 -28.59 -1.75 -21.79
N LEU A 272 -28.41 -1.08 -20.65
CA LEU A 272 -28.88 -1.58 -19.34
C LEU A 272 -30.42 -1.66 -19.31
N SER A 273 -31.12 -0.71 -19.92
CA SER A 273 -32.58 -0.71 -20.01
C SER A 273 -33.10 -1.88 -20.85
N GLN A 274 -32.52 -2.14 -22.02
CA GLN A 274 -32.82 -3.28 -22.88
C GLN A 274 -32.55 -4.61 -22.16
N ARG A 275 -31.37 -4.76 -21.53
CA ARG A 275 -31.00 -6.00 -20.83
C ARG A 275 -31.95 -6.29 -19.66
N LYS A 276 -32.33 -5.28 -18.89
CA LYS A 276 -33.25 -5.41 -17.77
C LYS A 276 -34.66 -5.81 -18.26
N SER A 277 -35.15 -5.19 -19.30
CA SER A 277 -36.46 -5.50 -19.91
C SER A 277 -36.51 -6.94 -20.47
N ALA A 278 -35.37 -7.41 -21.00
CA ALA A 278 -35.23 -8.76 -21.53
C ALA A 278 -34.93 -9.83 -20.43
N GLY A 279 -34.85 -9.43 -19.16
CA GLY A 279 -34.49 -10.37 -18.08
C GLY A 279 -33.06 -10.91 -18.14
N LEU A 280 -32.17 -10.24 -18.89
CA LEU A 280 -30.77 -10.66 -19.06
C LEU A 280 -29.88 -10.21 -17.90
N PRO A 281 -28.75 -10.85 -17.64
CA PRO A 281 -27.78 -10.39 -16.65
C PRO A 281 -27.13 -9.06 -17.10
N ILE A 282 -26.63 -8.27 -16.15
CA ILE A 282 -25.93 -6.99 -16.44
C ILE A 282 -24.73 -7.23 -17.37
N LEU A 283 -23.99 -8.31 -17.12
CA LEU A 283 -22.78 -8.67 -17.87
C LEU A 283 -22.97 -10.04 -18.53
N ASP A 284 -22.41 -10.18 -19.71
CA ASP A 284 -22.41 -11.43 -20.48
C ASP A 284 -20.98 -11.97 -20.67
N CYS A 285 -20.14 -11.81 -19.67
CA CYS A 285 -18.74 -12.21 -19.74
C CYS A 285 -18.14 -12.45 -18.35
N THR A 286 -17.04 -13.20 -18.31
CA THR A 286 -16.25 -13.39 -17.08
C THR A 286 -15.21 -12.27 -16.91
N GLU A 287 -14.64 -12.16 -15.71
CA GLU A 287 -13.61 -11.15 -15.43
C GLU A 287 -12.39 -11.25 -16.36
N ASN A 288 -11.95 -12.47 -16.66
CA ASN A 288 -10.80 -12.71 -17.52
C ASN A 288 -11.16 -12.44 -18.99
N SER A 289 -12.35 -12.85 -19.45
CA SER A 289 -12.79 -12.61 -20.81
C SER A 289 -13.04 -11.12 -21.09
N LEU A 290 -13.57 -10.36 -20.12
CA LEU A 290 -13.73 -8.92 -20.25
C LEU A 290 -12.39 -8.22 -20.50
N ARG A 291 -11.35 -8.56 -19.71
CA ARG A 291 -10.01 -8.00 -19.90
C ARG A 291 -9.44 -8.34 -21.27
N GLY A 292 -9.53 -9.62 -21.66
CA GLY A 292 -9.05 -10.08 -22.95
C GLY A 292 -9.80 -9.43 -24.12
N GLY A 293 -11.13 -9.30 -23.98
CA GLY A 293 -11.99 -8.66 -24.99
C GLY A 293 -11.67 -7.18 -25.19
N ILE A 294 -11.53 -6.42 -24.10
CA ILE A 294 -11.12 -5.00 -24.15
C ILE A 294 -9.76 -4.87 -24.88
N ASN A 295 -8.77 -5.67 -24.50
CA ASN A 295 -7.45 -5.60 -25.15
C ASN A 295 -7.51 -5.98 -26.64
N LEU A 296 -8.31 -6.98 -27.00
CA LEU A 296 -8.49 -7.38 -28.39
C LEU A 296 -9.16 -6.27 -29.22
N ILE A 297 -10.18 -5.60 -28.66
CA ILE A 297 -10.85 -4.45 -29.32
C ILE A 297 -9.85 -3.30 -29.46
N CYS A 298 -9.10 -2.96 -28.40
CA CYS A 298 -8.05 -1.95 -28.49
C CYS A 298 -7.05 -2.27 -29.61
N LYS A 299 -6.51 -3.49 -29.63
CA LYS A 299 -5.54 -3.92 -30.63
C LYS A 299 -6.07 -3.85 -32.07
N LYS A 300 -7.34 -4.25 -32.29
CA LYS A 300 -7.97 -4.20 -33.61
C LYS A 300 -8.19 -2.79 -34.16
N ASN A 301 -8.20 -1.79 -33.27
CA ASN A 301 -8.45 -0.39 -33.63
C ASN A 301 -7.22 0.50 -33.34
N ASP A 302 -6.03 -0.08 -33.29
CA ASP A 302 -4.75 0.61 -33.08
C ASP A 302 -4.75 1.49 -31.79
N LEU A 303 -5.50 1.05 -30.75
CA LEU A 303 -5.57 1.70 -29.47
C LEU A 303 -4.63 1.02 -28.45
N PRO A 304 -4.14 1.76 -27.42
CA PRO A 304 -3.35 1.19 -26.36
C PRO A 304 -4.11 0.08 -25.61
N GLU A 305 -3.49 -1.09 -25.44
CA GLU A 305 -4.07 -2.21 -24.69
C GLU A 305 -4.12 -1.88 -23.18
N CYS A 306 -5.21 -1.29 -22.73
CA CYS A 306 -5.31 -0.71 -21.39
C CYS A 306 -6.10 -1.57 -20.37
N GLY A 307 -6.91 -2.54 -20.84
CA GLY A 307 -7.77 -3.36 -20.01
C GLY A 307 -8.73 -2.56 -19.13
N VAL A 308 -9.43 -3.24 -18.21
CA VAL A 308 -10.46 -2.62 -17.34
C VAL A 308 -9.91 -1.44 -16.51
N HIS A 309 -8.72 -1.59 -15.95
CA HIS A 309 -8.14 -0.52 -15.12
C HIS A 309 -7.64 0.67 -15.93
N GLY A 310 -7.22 0.44 -17.18
CA GLY A 310 -6.88 1.52 -18.08
C GLY A 310 -8.10 2.31 -18.52
N LEU A 311 -9.23 1.65 -18.84
CA LEU A 311 -10.50 2.34 -19.11
C LEU A 311 -10.95 3.19 -17.92
N ARG A 312 -10.82 2.68 -16.69
CA ARG A 312 -11.07 3.50 -15.49
C ARG A 312 -10.15 4.73 -15.40
N ARG A 313 -8.90 4.62 -15.84
CA ARG A 313 -7.98 5.77 -15.92
C ARG A 313 -8.35 6.72 -17.05
N SER A 314 -8.89 6.19 -18.15
CA SER A 314 -9.39 7.00 -19.26
C SER A 314 -10.51 7.94 -18.83
N PHE A 315 -11.30 7.58 -17.80
CA PHE A 315 -12.25 8.51 -17.18
C PHE A 315 -11.55 9.76 -16.63
N ALA A 316 -10.40 9.63 -15.98
CA ALA A 316 -9.64 10.79 -15.50
C ALA A 316 -9.02 11.59 -16.65
N SER A 317 -8.58 10.92 -17.72
CA SER A 317 -8.12 11.58 -18.95
C SER A 317 -9.23 12.41 -19.61
N LEU A 318 -10.44 11.85 -19.66
CA LEU A 318 -11.61 12.57 -20.16
C LEU A 318 -11.96 13.79 -19.28
N GLY A 319 -11.91 13.61 -17.95
CA GLY A 319 -12.15 14.71 -17.00
C GLY A 319 -11.18 15.88 -17.21
N PHE A 320 -9.90 15.59 -17.39
CA PHE A 320 -8.90 16.62 -17.73
C PHE A 320 -9.27 17.37 -19.02
N HIS A 321 -9.60 16.65 -20.06
CA HIS A 321 -9.98 17.23 -21.36
C HIS A 321 -11.22 18.10 -21.28
N LEU A 322 -12.18 17.73 -20.42
CA LEU A 322 -13.40 18.50 -20.17
C LEU A 322 -13.20 19.67 -19.18
N GLY A 323 -11.99 19.89 -18.67
CA GLY A 323 -11.66 20.97 -17.75
C GLY A 323 -12.12 20.74 -16.31
N LEU A 324 -12.47 19.49 -15.93
CA LEU A 324 -12.81 19.15 -14.56
C LEU A 324 -11.56 19.21 -13.66
N SER A 325 -11.73 19.67 -12.42
CA SER A 325 -10.66 19.63 -11.43
C SER A 325 -10.30 18.20 -11.00
N GLU A 326 -9.09 18.00 -10.51
CA GLU A 326 -8.67 16.71 -9.97
C GLU A 326 -9.58 16.20 -8.84
N LEU A 327 -10.12 17.13 -8.01
CA LEU A 327 -11.02 16.80 -6.90
C LEU A 327 -12.38 16.31 -7.42
N GLU A 328 -12.98 16.98 -8.41
CA GLU A 328 -14.24 16.55 -9.02
C GLU A 328 -14.10 15.16 -9.64
N VAL A 329 -13.04 14.92 -10.40
CA VAL A 329 -12.78 13.61 -11.00
C VAL A 329 -12.53 12.55 -9.93
N GLN A 330 -11.82 12.88 -8.86
CA GLN A 330 -11.58 11.97 -7.75
C GLN A 330 -12.88 11.58 -7.06
N GLU A 331 -13.75 12.53 -6.79
CA GLU A 331 -15.02 12.33 -6.10
C GLU A 331 -15.98 11.49 -6.96
N ILE A 332 -16.25 11.91 -8.20
CA ILE A 332 -17.12 11.19 -9.13
C ILE A 332 -16.58 9.78 -9.39
N GLY A 333 -15.30 9.66 -9.61
CA GLY A 333 -14.64 8.39 -9.89
C GLY A 333 -14.44 7.48 -8.68
N GLY A 334 -14.55 7.99 -7.47
CA GLY A 334 -14.35 7.23 -6.24
C GLY A 334 -12.92 6.72 -6.07
N TRP A 335 -11.92 7.57 -6.30
CA TRP A 335 -10.54 7.29 -5.94
C TRP A 335 -10.29 7.71 -4.50
N SER A 336 -9.78 6.78 -3.69
CA SER A 336 -9.34 7.08 -2.32
C SER A 336 -7.97 7.73 -2.27
N ASP A 337 -7.17 7.60 -3.33
CA ASP A 337 -5.83 8.16 -3.45
C ASP A 337 -5.79 9.20 -4.58
N HIS A 338 -5.56 10.46 -4.18
CA HIS A 338 -5.39 11.59 -5.09
C HIS A 338 -4.24 11.37 -6.09
N ASN A 339 -3.16 10.70 -5.70
CA ASN A 339 -1.97 10.51 -6.53
C ASN A 339 -2.26 9.83 -7.87
N THR A 340 -3.30 9.00 -7.98
CA THR A 340 -3.63 8.34 -9.25
C THR A 340 -4.18 9.33 -10.26
N VAL A 341 -5.10 10.19 -9.88
CA VAL A 341 -5.69 11.23 -10.73
C VAL A 341 -4.62 12.28 -11.05
N HIS A 342 -3.93 12.76 -10.04
CA HIS A 342 -2.86 13.74 -10.17
C HIS A 342 -1.77 13.34 -11.19
N LYS A 343 -1.32 12.08 -11.19
CA LYS A 343 -0.32 11.60 -12.17
C LYS A 343 -0.83 11.62 -13.60
N ILE A 344 -2.12 11.33 -13.80
CA ILE A 344 -2.73 11.39 -15.14
C ILE A 344 -2.78 12.84 -15.59
N TYR A 345 -3.26 13.73 -14.73
CA TYR A 345 -3.33 15.18 -15.00
C TYR A 345 -1.96 15.77 -15.30
N LEU A 346 -0.96 15.47 -14.48
CA LEU A 346 0.42 15.93 -14.72
C LEU A 346 0.99 15.46 -16.06
N LYS A 347 0.69 14.21 -16.47
CA LYS A 347 1.17 13.70 -17.75
C LYS A 347 0.48 14.43 -18.90
N LEU A 348 -0.84 14.54 -18.87
CA LEU A 348 -1.62 15.23 -19.90
C LEU A 348 -1.27 16.71 -19.98
N ALA A 349 -1.10 17.40 -18.84
CA ALA A 349 -0.68 18.79 -18.81
C ALA A 349 0.71 19.00 -19.42
N LYS A 350 1.64 18.05 -19.26
CA LYS A 350 2.94 18.11 -19.94
C LYS A 350 2.85 17.91 -21.44
N GLU A 351 1.99 17.00 -21.89
CA GLU A 351 1.74 16.74 -23.31
C GLU A 351 1.02 17.95 -23.97
N ASP A 352 0.15 18.65 -23.22
CA ASP A 352 -0.63 19.80 -23.70
C ASP A 352 0.03 21.17 -23.44
N ARG A 353 1.29 21.17 -22.96
CA ARG A 353 2.00 22.40 -22.57
C ARG A 353 2.06 23.44 -23.71
N LEU A 354 2.31 23.00 -24.92
CA LEU A 354 2.39 23.91 -26.09
C LEU A 354 1.04 24.62 -26.34
N ASN A 355 -0.06 23.87 -26.21
CA ASN A 355 -1.40 24.44 -26.36
C ASN A 355 -1.72 25.44 -25.22
N ALA A 356 -1.29 25.12 -24.00
CA ALA A 356 -1.45 26.04 -22.86
C ALA A 356 -0.66 27.33 -23.06
N GLU A 357 0.59 27.25 -23.51
CA GLU A 357 1.44 28.41 -23.83
C GLU A 357 0.83 29.26 -24.96
N ASN A 358 0.26 28.63 -25.98
CA ASN A 358 -0.44 29.32 -27.07
C ASN A 358 -1.70 30.05 -26.58
N LYS A 359 -2.55 29.40 -25.76
CA LYS A 359 -3.74 30.03 -25.16
C LYS A 359 -3.37 31.26 -24.32
N MET A 360 -2.33 31.18 -23.50
CA MET A 360 -1.84 32.33 -22.74
C MET A 360 -1.35 33.47 -23.65
N THR A 361 -0.64 33.11 -24.73
CA THR A 361 -0.16 34.08 -25.71
C THR A 361 -1.31 34.79 -26.43
N GLU A 362 -2.35 34.04 -26.82
CA GLU A 362 -3.56 34.60 -27.44
C GLU A 362 -4.32 35.52 -26.49
N PHE A 363 -4.45 35.14 -25.21
CA PHE A 363 -5.05 36.00 -24.21
C PHE A 363 -4.38 37.35 -24.11
N TYR A 364 -3.03 37.39 -24.04
CA TYR A 364 -2.29 38.64 -23.96
C TYR A 364 -2.33 39.45 -25.27
N LYS A 365 -2.50 38.80 -26.44
CA LYS A 365 -2.68 39.50 -27.72
C LYS A 365 -4.07 40.12 -27.85
N SER A 366 -5.10 39.48 -27.29
CA SER A 366 -6.48 39.97 -27.32
C SER A 366 -6.80 41.01 -26.24
N SER A 367 -5.91 41.20 -25.29
CA SER A 367 -6.09 42.21 -24.24
C SER A 367 -5.96 43.65 -24.85
N PRO A 368 -6.97 44.50 -24.72
CA PRO A 368 -6.88 45.85 -25.27
C PRO A 368 -5.72 46.60 -24.55
N ARG A 369 -4.72 46.97 -25.34
CA ARG A 369 -3.69 47.92 -24.86
C ARG A 369 -4.38 49.29 -24.72
N SER A 370 -4.64 49.67 -23.47
CA SER A 370 -5.10 51.02 -23.12
C SER A 370 -4.06 52.07 -23.48
#